data_e18e6c2c5e70ebd94702e2866eaba9c4
#
_entry.id   e18e6c2c5e70ebd94702e2866eaba9c4
#
_cell.length_a   1.000
_cell.length_b   1.000
_cell.length_c   1.000
_cell.angle_alpha   90.00
_cell.angle_beta   90.00
_cell.angle_gamma   90.00
#
_symmetry.space_group_name_H-M   'P 1'
#
loop_
_entity.id
_entity.type
_entity.pdbx_description
1 polymer ?
#
loop_
_entity_poly.entity_id
_entity_poly.type
_entity_poly.pdbx_seq_one_letter_code
_entity_poly.pdbx_strand_id
1 'polypeptide(L)'
;MIKNKQLLLLFLWTAIAFILRFANLDSKPLWTDEFSTLVFSLGNSFRGVPIDRAIDLSTLLQPLQFRPGAGIADVQNHLLLESNHPPVYFMLAHSWMRLFAPSEDSLVWIGRALPALLGVISVPGIYFLGTFAFSSRLVGQCAAAMMAVSPYGIYLAQEARHYTLGILLVIASIFCLVLAAKKLQQRAPLPIWAVLLWVVFNCLGIAVHYFFALTLCAEAIALIAVIGQDFNGKLPVSNSQQPNIWQFQILWRLFAVAIGTLAGGLVWLPVFLSNKYGSELTNWIVSSDRTFLNWIAPIFQALAGWITVMSLLPVESPNLAVVVASAIVMTIFFILVLPILFSALKKSLTTPDSRLGTVIFGGLVIGSIFLFFSFAYILGIDLTRGARYNFVYFPGVILLLGAILAVIFNTPTAKSQWFNLRAIEVPGKKAVVLILAMGFFSGVTVNSNLGYRKYYKPDILIPIIRQVSKVPVLIATTQKTHVEIGELMGIGWEWERSSATDFVADVADVTDVRKKEEVKAFDSPLFLLANQRRDGPEIAAGTLDKTLSQLERPLDLWLVNFRAPVNLEAQNCQVESRELPAVDGYEYQVYHCSRS
;
A
#
# COMPACT_ATOMS: atom_id res chain seq x y z
N MET A 1 -18.43 4.72 -35.78
CA MET A 1 -18.36 5.92 -34.91
C MET A 1 -18.45 5.60 -33.38
N ILE A 2 -19.41 4.87 -32.89
CA ILE A 2 -19.58 4.56 -31.44
C ILE A 2 -18.40 3.80 -30.85
N LYS A 3 -17.83 2.83 -31.57
CA LYS A 3 -16.69 2.01 -31.10
C LYS A 3 -15.44 2.88 -30.88
N ASN A 4 -15.18 3.85 -31.75
CA ASN A 4 -14.04 4.76 -31.66
C ASN A 4 -14.17 5.73 -30.48
N LYS A 5 -15.38 6.22 -30.15
CA LYS A 5 -15.61 7.08 -28.97
C LYS A 5 -15.33 6.35 -27.65
N GLN A 6 -15.67 5.07 -27.55
CA GLN A 6 -15.41 4.28 -26.34
C GLN A 6 -13.91 4.03 -26.12
N LEU A 7 -13.17 3.77 -27.19
CA LEU A 7 -11.71 3.61 -27.12
C LEU A 7 -11.02 4.93 -26.79
N LEU A 8 -11.50 6.04 -27.36
CA LEU A 8 -10.96 7.37 -27.03
C LEU A 8 -11.16 7.73 -25.55
N LEU A 9 -12.34 7.43 -24.99
CA LEU A 9 -12.60 7.64 -23.56
C LEU A 9 -11.70 6.74 -22.69
N LEU A 10 -11.52 5.47 -23.05
CA LEU A 10 -10.62 4.59 -22.31
C LEU A 10 -9.18 5.09 -22.36
N PHE A 11 -8.74 5.57 -23.52
CA PHE A 11 -7.42 6.19 -23.66
C PHE A 11 -7.30 7.44 -22.77
N LEU A 12 -8.34 8.29 -22.72
CA LEU A 12 -8.36 9.46 -21.83
C LEU A 12 -8.20 9.07 -20.36
N TRP A 13 -8.96 8.08 -19.87
CA TRP A 13 -8.83 7.62 -18.48
C TRP A 13 -7.46 7.03 -18.20
N THR A 14 -6.91 6.28 -19.16
CA THR A 14 -5.56 5.70 -19.04
C THR A 14 -4.49 6.82 -19.01
N ALA A 15 -4.64 7.86 -19.82
CA ALA A 15 -3.74 9.01 -19.82
C ALA A 15 -3.83 9.82 -18.51
N ILE A 16 -5.04 10.07 -17.99
CA ILE A 16 -5.23 10.68 -16.66
C ILE A 16 -4.57 9.84 -15.58
N ALA A 17 -4.76 8.50 -15.64
CA ALA A 17 -4.15 7.59 -14.69
C ALA A 17 -2.62 7.62 -14.76
N PHE A 18 -2.05 7.71 -15.97
CA PHE A 18 -0.60 7.85 -16.17
C PHE A 18 -0.08 9.14 -15.53
N ILE A 19 -0.70 10.28 -15.85
CA ILE A 19 -0.30 11.58 -15.29
C ILE A 19 -0.35 11.54 -13.77
N LEU A 20 -1.47 11.09 -13.17
CA LEU A 20 -1.66 11.10 -11.72
C LEU A 20 -0.73 10.09 -11.00
N ARG A 21 -0.26 9.02 -11.64
CA ARG A 21 0.63 8.03 -11.00
C ARG A 21 2.10 8.33 -11.17
N PHE A 22 2.47 9.01 -12.26
CA PHE A 22 3.86 9.36 -12.54
C PHE A 22 4.26 10.78 -12.09
N ALA A 23 3.28 11.66 -11.82
CA ALA A 23 3.59 12.99 -11.30
C ALA A 23 4.22 12.92 -9.90
N ASN A 24 5.32 13.66 -9.70
CA ASN A 24 6.04 13.77 -8.42
C ASN A 24 6.39 12.40 -7.79
N LEU A 25 6.79 11.43 -8.62
CA LEU A 25 6.95 10.04 -8.20
C LEU A 25 8.07 9.84 -7.16
N ASP A 26 9.11 10.65 -7.20
CA ASP A 26 10.27 10.64 -6.31
C ASP A 26 10.20 11.69 -5.19
N SER A 27 9.17 12.55 -5.17
CA SER A 27 9.09 13.67 -4.22
C SER A 27 8.84 13.26 -2.76
N LYS A 28 8.22 12.09 -2.52
CA LYS A 28 7.89 11.61 -1.18
C LYS A 28 9.09 10.90 -0.54
N PRO A 29 9.34 11.08 0.77
CA PRO A 29 10.34 10.30 1.48
C PRO A 29 10.15 8.79 1.28
N LEU A 30 11.24 8.04 1.28
CA LEU A 30 11.20 6.58 1.38
C LEU A 30 10.86 6.15 2.81
N TRP A 31 10.14 5.06 2.94
CA TRP A 31 9.85 4.46 4.23
C TRP A 31 10.35 3.01 4.29
N THR A 32 10.35 2.41 5.47
CA THR A 32 10.99 1.12 5.76
C THR A 32 10.61 -0.01 4.79
N ASP A 33 9.33 -0.12 4.41
CA ASP A 33 8.87 -1.14 3.46
C ASP A 33 9.40 -0.89 2.03
N GLU A 34 9.59 0.36 1.60
CA GLU A 34 10.18 0.68 0.30
C GLU A 34 11.67 0.39 0.30
N PHE A 35 12.40 0.72 1.40
CA PHE A 35 13.81 0.29 1.55
C PHE A 35 13.94 -1.23 1.42
N SER A 36 13.07 -1.99 2.11
CA SER A 36 13.07 -3.45 1.99
C SER A 36 12.85 -3.90 0.54
N THR A 37 11.92 -3.25 -0.17
CA THR A 37 11.67 -3.59 -1.58
C THR A 37 12.88 -3.28 -2.46
N LEU A 38 13.47 -2.09 -2.31
CA LEU A 38 14.62 -1.68 -3.12
C LEU A 38 15.84 -2.58 -2.87
N VAL A 39 16.21 -2.79 -1.59
CA VAL A 39 17.35 -3.63 -1.21
C VAL A 39 17.21 -5.04 -1.78
N PHE A 40 16.09 -5.72 -1.51
CA PHE A 40 15.90 -7.08 -2.01
C PHE A 40 15.75 -7.16 -3.53
N SER A 41 15.11 -6.18 -4.17
CA SER A 41 15.00 -6.14 -5.64
C SER A 41 16.33 -5.83 -6.33
N LEU A 42 17.28 -5.18 -5.66
CA LEU A 42 18.65 -5.04 -6.13
C LEU A 42 19.48 -6.33 -5.96
N GLY A 43 18.94 -7.36 -5.29
CA GLY A 43 19.65 -8.59 -4.93
C GLY A 43 20.63 -8.37 -3.78
N ASN A 44 20.39 -7.35 -2.96
CA ASN A 44 21.19 -7.01 -1.78
C ASN A 44 20.55 -7.53 -0.49
N SER A 45 21.27 -7.37 0.64
CA SER A 45 20.90 -7.85 1.96
C SER A 45 21.14 -6.75 3.00
N PHE A 46 20.26 -6.67 4.00
CA PHE A 46 20.47 -5.81 5.17
C PHE A 46 21.55 -6.35 6.11
N ARG A 47 21.86 -7.65 6.06
CA ARG A 47 22.88 -8.28 6.92
C ARG A 47 24.29 -7.79 6.64
N GLY A 48 24.50 -7.13 5.49
CA GLY A 48 25.77 -6.49 5.15
C GLY A 48 26.04 -5.20 5.93
N VAL A 49 24.99 -4.57 6.49
CA VAL A 49 25.14 -3.35 7.30
C VAL A 49 25.74 -3.71 8.66
N PRO A 50 26.89 -3.14 9.03
CA PRO A 50 27.54 -3.45 10.31
C PRO A 50 26.69 -2.97 11.49
N ILE A 51 26.59 -3.81 12.51
CA ILE A 51 25.96 -3.51 13.79
C ILE A 51 27.03 -3.36 14.88
N ASP A 52 26.66 -2.79 16.02
CA ASP A 52 27.48 -2.66 17.24
C ASP A 52 28.77 -1.84 17.05
N ARG A 53 28.82 -0.98 16.05
CA ARG A 53 29.90 0.00 15.82
C ARG A 53 29.38 1.20 15.06
N ALA A 54 30.05 2.35 15.24
CA ALA A 54 29.76 3.53 14.41
C ALA A 54 30.15 3.27 12.95
N ILE A 55 29.26 3.65 12.03
CA ILE A 55 29.43 3.54 10.58
C ILE A 55 29.13 4.89 9.92
N ASP A 56 29.74 5.15 8.80
CA ASP A 56 29.46 6.31 7.97
C ASP A 56 28.19 6.15 7.12
N LEU A 57 27.77 7.25 6.51
CA LEU A 57 26.59 7.31 5.65
C LEU A 57 26.68 6.34 4.46
N SER A 58 27.83 6.26 3.82
CA SER A 58 28.07 5.41 2.63
C SER A 58 27.93 3.92 2.98
N THR A 59 28.42 3.53 4.15
CA THR A 59 28.28 2.16 4.69
C THR A 59 26.81 1.83 5.03
N LEU A 60 26.07 2.78 5.62
CA LEU A 60 24.65 2.60 5.92
C LEU A 60 23.82 2.41 4.64
N LEU A 61 24.09 3.19 3.60
CA LEU A 61 23.32 3.16 2.34
C LEU A 61 23.85 2.14 1.30
N GLN A 62 24.96 1.46 1.58
CA GLN A 62 25.58 0.46 0.70
C GLN A 62 24.57 -0.58 0.14
N PRO A 63 23.55 -1.08 0.90
CA PRO A 63 22.58 -2.01 0.36
C PRO A 63 21.68 -1.45 -0.76
N LEU A 64 21.65 -0.14 -0.96
CA LEU A 64 20.90 0.51 -2.05
C LEU A 64 21.69 0.62 -3.35
N GLN A 65 22.96 0.24 -3.35
CA GLN A 65 23.81 0.33 -4.53
C GLN A 65 23.49 -0.80 -5.53
N PHE A 66 23.37 -0.44 -6.80
CA PHE A 66 23.16 -1.40 -7.88
C PHE A 66 24.40 -2.27 -8.08
N ARG A 67 24.22 -3.61 -8.08
CA ARG A 67 25.27 -4.59 -8.33
C ARG A 67 25.00 -5.35 -9.62
N PRO A 68 25.78 -5.14 -10.69
CA PRO A 68 25.57 -5.82 -11.99
C PRO A 68 25.61 -7.36 -11.91
N GLY A 69 26.36 -7.92 -10.95
CA GLY A 69 26.49 -9.37 -10.74
C GLY A 69 25.38 -10.03 -9.94
N ALA A 70 24.49 -9.25 -9.30
CA ALA A 70 23.37 -9.81 -8.55
C ALA A 70 22.34 -10.47 -9.47
N GLY A 71 21.78 -11.61 -9.06
CA GLY A 71 20.82 -12.38 -9.83
C GLY A 71 19.53 -12.68 -9.06
N ILE A 72 18.58 -13.32 -9.74
CA ILE A 72 17.30 -13.74 -9.15
C ILE A 72 17.50 -14.66 -7.94
N ALA A 73 18.55 -15.51 -7.95
CA ALA A 73 18.87 -16.38 -6.83
C ALA A 73 19.25 -15.59 -5.56
N ASP A 74 19.98 -14.47 -5.71
CA ASP A 74 20.30 -13.59 -4.58
C ASP A 74 19.02 -12.98 -3.99
N VAL A 75 18.11 -12.49 -4.86
CA VAL A 75 16.78 -11.97 -4.43
C VAL A 75 16.02 -13.00 -3.61
N GLN A 76 15.92 -14.25 -4.12
CA GLN A 76 15.20 -15.32 -3.44
C GLN A 76 15.84 -15.67 -2.10
N ASN A 77 17.16 -15.85 -2.06
CA ASN A 77 17.90 -16.23 -0.87
C ASN A 77 17.78 -15.18 0.23
N HIS A 78 18.00 -13.90 -0.10
CA HIS A 78 17.90 -12.83 0.89
C HIS A 78 16.47 -12.65 1.39
N LEU A 79 15.47 -12.72 0.50
CA LEU A 79 14.08 -12.56 0.88
C LEU A 79 13.60 -13.69 1.81
N LEU A 80 13.96 -14.96 1.52
CA LEU A 80 13.58 -16.11 2.35
C LEU A 80 14.25 -16.08 3.73
N LEU A 81 15.44 -15.48 3.85
CA LEU A 81 16.21 -15.39 5.10
C LEU A 81 15.90 -14.16 5.96
N GLU A 82 15.41 -13.07 5.34
CA GLU A 82 15.33 -11.76 5.98
C GLU A 82 13.93 -11.12 5.90
N SER A 83 12.97 -11.74 5.21
CA SER A 83 11.63 -11.17 5.02
C SER A 83 10.54 -12.23 5.16
N ASN A 84 9.30 -11.79 5.28
CA ASN A 84 8.10 -12.62 5.26
C ASN A 84 7.29 -12.49 3.97
N HIS A 85 7.86 -11.87 2.93
CA HIS A 85 7.17 -11.64 1.67
C HIS A 85 7.46 -12.75 0.65
N PRO A 86 6.46 -13.17 -0.17
CA PRO A 86 6.71 -14.06 -1.30
C PRO A 86 7.53 -13.36 -2.40
N PRO A 87 8.34 -14.08 -3.19
CA PRO A 87 9.42 -13.50 -4.00
C PRO A 87 9.00 -12.97 -5.37
N VAL A 88 7.83 -13.32 -5.91
CA VAL A 88 7.52 -13.08 -7.34
C VAL A 88 7.58 -11.61 -7.73
N TYR A 89 7.05 -10.71 -6.90
CA TYR A 89 7.14 -9.28 -7.19
C TYR A 89 8.59 -8.78 -7.16
N PHE A 90 9.38 -9.22 -6.19
CA PHE A 90 10.78 -8.79 -6.03
C PHE A 90 11.66 -9.29 -7.21
N MET A 91 11.39 -10.49 -7.72
CA MET A 91 12.03 -11.01 -8.92
C MET A 91 11.68 -10.18 -10.16
N LEU A 92 10.41 -9.79 -10.31
CA LEU A 92 9.97 -8.88 -11.37
C LEU A 92 10.63 -7.51 -11.23
N ALA A 93 10.66 -6.95 -10.02
CA ALA A 93 11.30 -5.68 -9.73
C ALA A 93 12.83 -5.74 -9.94
N HIS A 94 13.48 -6.88 -9.62
CA HIS A 94 14.87 -7.12 -9.95
C HIS A 94 15.12 -7.04 -11.45
N SER A 95 14.30 -7.73 -12.25
CA SER A 95 14.42 -7.70 -13.72
C SER A 95 14.23 -6.28 -14.27
N TRP A 96 13.30 -5.52 -13.67
CA TRP A 96 13.07 -4.11 -13.99
C TRP A 96 14.29 -3.24 -13.62
N MET A 97 14.83 -3.38 -12.40
CA MET A 97 16.04 -2.66 -11.96
C MET A 97 17.24 -2.96 -12.88
N ARG A 98 17.43 -4.22 -13.26
CA ARG A 98 18.50 -4.60 -14.19
C ARG A 98 18.37 -3.98 -15.57
N LEU A 99 17.14 -3.79 -16.05
CA LEU A 99 16.89 -3.18 -17.36
C LEU A 99 17.33 -1.70 -17.38
N PHE A 100 17.16 -1.00 -16.28
CA PHE A 100 17.44 0.45 -16.18
C PHE A 100 18.75 0.78 -15.48
N ALA A 101 19.39 -0.17 -14.77
CA ALA A 101 20.62 -0.01 -14.01
C ALA A 101 20.65 1.33 -13.22
N PRO A 102 19.80 1.49 -12.19
CA PRO A 102 19.59 2.77 -11.54
C PRO A 102 20.87 3.30 -10.87
N SER A 103 21.13 4.59 -11.03
CA SER A 103 22.04 5.36 -10.18
C SER A 103 21.31 5.76 -8.87
N GLU A 104 22.05 6.29 -7.91
CA GLU A 104 21.46 6.82 -6.65
C GLU A 104 20.32 7.81 -6.92
N ASP A 105 20.52 8.78 -7.81
CA ASP A 105 19.53 9.81 -8.16
C ASP A 105 18.26 9.23 -8.81
N SER A 106 18.38 8.13 -9.54
CA SER A 106 17.26 7.53 -10.29
C SER A 106 16.59 6.36 -9.58
N LEU A 107 17.19 5.85 -8.49
CA LEU A 107 16.77 4.63 -7.81
C LEU A 107 15.30 4.68 -7.36
N VAL A 108 14.90 5.77 -6.69
CA VAL A 108 13.54 5.93 -6.16
C VAL A 108 12.53 6.00 -7.31
N TRP A 109 12.82 6.81 -8.31
CA TRP A 109 11.95 6.97 -9.46
C TRP A 109 11.77 5.64 -10.22
N ILE A 110 12.87 4.94 -10.52
CA ILE A 110 12.83 3.64 -11.22
C ILE A 110 12.11 2.59 -10.37
N GLY A 111 12.37 2.54 -9.05
CA GLY A 111 11.71 1.62 -8.14
C GLY A 111 10.19 1.82 -8.07
N ARG A 112 9.73 3.06 -8.09
CA ARG A 112 8.29 3.41 -8.07
C ARG A 112 7.65 3.37 -9.46
N ALA A 113 8.43 3.46 -10.54
CA ALA A 113 7.89 3.45 -11.90
C ALA A 113 7.22 2.11 -12.28
N LEU A 114 7.73 0.98 -11.79
CA LEU A 114 7.11 -0.33 -12.02
C LEU A 114 5.68 -0.41 -11.41
N PRO A 115 5.47 -0.17 -10.11
CA PRO A 115 4.12 -0.17 -9.54
C PRO A 115 3.23 0.92 -10.14
N ALA A 116 3.77 2.08 -10.53
CA ALA A 116 3.01 3.11 -11.23
C ALA A 116 2.49 2.61 -12.58
N LEU A 117 3.34 1.96 -13.38
CA LEU A 117 2.96 1.36 -14.66
C LEU A 117 1.89 0.27 -14.50
N LEU A 118 2.06 -0.64 -13.53
CA LEU A 118 1.08 -1.66 -13.22
C LEU A 118 -0.26 -1.04 -12.77
N GLY A 119 -0.21 0.06 -12.01
CA GLY A 119 -1.37 0.85 -11.64
C GLY A 119 -2.08 1.49 -12.84
N VAL A 120 -1.35 1.94 -13.86
CA VAL A 120 -1.93 2.43 -15.12
C VAL A 120 -2.60 1.30 -15.90
N ILE A 121 -1.96 0.12 -15.98
CA ILE A 121 -2.51 -1.06 -16.66
C ILE A 121 -3.81 -1.55 -15.98
N SER A 122 -3.99 -1.32 -14.69
CA SER A 122 -5.23 -1.68 -13.99
C SER A 122 -6.47 -0.96 -14.54
N VAL A 123 -6.32 0.22 -15.15
CA VAL A 123 -7.44 1.00 -15.73
C VAL A 123 -8.09 0.32 -16.93
N PRO A 124 -7.37 -0.08 -17.99
CA PRO A 124 -7.98 -0.91 -19.03
C PRO A 124 -8.42 -2.28 -18.49
N GLY A 125 -7.69 -2.89 -17.56
CA GLY A 125 -8.10 -4.16 -16.95
C GLY A 125 -9.49 -4.08 -16.31
N ILE A 126 -9.75 -3.07 -15.50
CA ILE A 126 -11.05 -2.88 -14.85
C ILE A 126 -12.16 -2.48 -15.85
N TYR A 127 -11.82 -1.75 -16.93
CA TYR A 127 -12.75 -1.45 -18.01
C TYR A 127 -13.28 -2.73 -18.66
N PHE A 128 -12.36 -3.62 -19.04
CA PHE A 128 -12.74 -4.88 -19.69
C PHE A 128 -13.54 -5.78 -18.75
N LEU A 129 -13.12 -5.89 -17.48
CA LEU A 129 -13.83 -6.67 -16.48
C LEU A 129 -15.23 -6.10 -16.21
N GLY A 130 -15.38 -4.79 -16.03
CA GLY A 130 -16.69 -4.14 -15.81
C GLY A 130 -17.61 -4.29 -17.01
N THR A 131 -17.07 -4.11 -18.24
CA THR A 131 -17.84 -4.33 -19.47
C THR A 131 -18.30 -5.78 -19.60
N PHE A 132 -17.43 -6.74 -19.28
CA PHE A 132 -17.76 -8.16 -19.31
C PHE A 132 -18.77 -8.54 -18.23
N ALA A 133 -18.55 -8.12 -16.98
CA ALA A 133 -19.38 -8.50 -15.84
C ALA A 133 -20.83 -8.02 -15.99
N PHE A 134 -21.03 -6.76 -16.41
CA PHE A 134 -22.34 -6.13 -16.53
C PHE A 134 -22.88 -6.09 -17.95
N SER A 135 -22.17 -6.65 -18.93
CA SER A 135 -22.51 -6.55 -20.36
C SER A 135 -22.78 -5.09 -20.80
N SER A 136 -22.11 -4.13 -20.16
CA SER A 136 -22.32 -2.68 -20.31
C SER A 136 -21.00 -1.92 -20.42
N ARG A 137 -20.79 -1.31 -21.59
CA ARG A 137 -19.62 -0.43 -21.81
C ARG A 137 -19.63 0.80 -20.89
N LEU A 138 -20.82 1.30 -20.54
CA LEU A 138 -20.95 2.44 -19.63
C LEU A 138 -20.44 2.09 -18.24
N VAL A 139 -20.75 0.90 -17.72
CA VAL A 139 -20.21 0.41 -16.45
C VAL A 139 -18.69 0.29 -16.53
N GLY A 140 -18.17 -0.29 -17.62
CA GLY A 140 -16.71 -0.34 -17.85
C GLY A 140 -16.06 1.04 -17.84
N GLN A 141 -16.65 2.05 -18.53
CA GLN A 141 -16.14 3.43 -18.54
C GLN A 141 -16.17 4.09 -17.15
N CYS A 142 -17.27 3.93 -16.41
CA CYS A 142 -17.39 4.48 -15.06
C CYS A 142 -16.37 3.83 -14.10
N ALA A 143 -16.17 2.51 -14.21
CA ALA A 143 -15.17 1.80 -13.41
C ALA A 143 -13.73 2.24 -13.77
N ALA A 144 -13.41 2.38 -15.07
CA ALA A 144 -12.12 2.89 -15.54
C ALA A 144 -11.86 4.33 -15.06
N ALA A 145 -12.87 5.21 -15.13
CA ALA A 145 -12.78 6.57 -14.64
C ALA A 145 -12.49 6.61 -13.13
N MET A 146 -13.24 5.83 -12.33
CA MET A 146 -12.98 5.73 -10.88
C MET A 146 -11.61 5.16 -10.56
N MET A 147 -11.17 4.10 -11.25
CA MET A 147 -9.83 3.52 -11.07
C MET A 147 -8.73 4.54 -11.42
N ALA A 148 -8.96 5.38 -12.44
CA ALA A 148 -8.00 6.40 -12.85
C ALA A 148 -7.80 7.47 -11.79
N VAL A 149 -8.88 7.93 -11.14
CA VAL A 149 -8.87 9.09 -10.23
C VAL A 149 -8.94 8.71 -8.74
N SER A 150 -9.06 7.42 -8.39
CA SER A 150 -9.12 6.98 -6.99
C SER A 150 -7.83 7.34 -6.24
N PRO A 151 -7.90 8.17 -5.18
CA PRO A 151 -6.71 8.53 -4.41
C PRO A 151 -6.03 7.32 -3.77
N TYR A 152 -6.78 6.32 -3.33
CA TYR A 152 -6.24 5.07 -2.83
C TYR A 152 -5.44 4.30 -3.91
N GLY A 153 -5.98 4.20 -5.14
CA GLY A 153 -5.28 3.54 -6.24
C GLY A 153 -4.02 4.28 -6.70
N ILE A 154 -4.02 5.63 -6.59
CA ILE A 154 -2.85 6.46 -6.87
C ILE A 154 -1.79 6.28 -5.78
N TYR A 155 -2.20 6.31 -4.50
CA TYR A 155 -1.33 6.06 -3.36
C TYR A 155 -0.55 4.75 -3.51
N LEU A 156 -1.24 3.62 -3.75
CA LEU A 156 -0.58 2.33 -3.91
C LEU A 156 0.34 2.25 -5.13
N ALA A 157 0.05 3.02 -6.16
CA ALA A 157 0.86 3.04 -7.38
C ALA A 157 2.12 3.90 -7.25
N GLN A 158 2.19 4.80 -6.27
CA GLN A 158 3.34 5.67 -6.01
C GLN A 158 4.28 5.12 -4.91
N GLU A 159 4.11 3.87 -4.53
CA GLU A 159 5.02 3.17 -3.61
C GLU A 159 5.77 2.06 -4.34
N ALA A 160 7.08 1.91 -4.07
CA ALA A 160 7.87 0.80 -4.56
C ALA A 160 7.44 -0.51 -3.86
N ARG A 161 6.17 -0.94 -4.10
CA ARG A 161 5.53 -2.09 -3.43
C ARG A 161 4.71 -2.93 -4.41
N HIS A 162 4.44 -4.16 -4.02
CA HIS A 162 3.78 -5.20 -4.82
C HIS A 162 2.25 -5.05 -4.97
N TYR A 163 1.63 -4.04 -4.34
CA TYR A 163 0.16 -3.95 -4.27
C TYR A 163 -0.52 -3.78 -5.62
N THR A 164 0.06 -3.02 -6.56
CA THR A 164 -0.52 -2.82 -7.89
C THR A 164 -0.47 -4.08 -8.76
N LEU A 165 0.57 -4.92 -8.60
CA LEU A 165 0.58 -6.26 -9.21
C LEU A 165 -0.49 -7.15 -8.57
N GLY A 166 -0.64 -7.09 -7.24
CA GLY A 166 -1.73 -7.75 -6.52
C GLY A 166 -3.11 -7.35 -7.06
N ILE A 167 -3.36 -6.04 -7.27
CA ILE A 167 -4.61 -5.53 -7.87
C ILE A 167 -4.87 -6.11 -9.26
N LEU A 168 -3.86 -6.22 -10.11
CA LEU A 168 -4.01 -6.82 -11.44
C LEU A 168 -4.37 -8.30 -11.35
N LEU A 169 -3.76 -9.04 -10.42
CA LEU A 169 -4.08 -10.46 -10.20
C LEU A 169 -5.48 -10.63 -9.58
N VAL A 170 -5.92 -9.72 -8.70
CA VAL A 170 -7.32 -9.68 -8.21
C VAL A 170 -8.28 -9.45 -9.37
N ILE A 171 -8.01 -8.50 -10.28
CA ILE A 171 -8.83 -8.27 -11.48
C ILE A 171 -8.90 -9.53 -12.34
N ALA A 172 -7.79 -10.24 -12.52
CA ALA A 172 -7.72 -11.47 -13.32
C ALA A 172 -8.46 -12.64 -12.67
N SER A 173 -8.34 -12.83 -11.34
CA SER A 173 -9.08 -13.85 -10.60
C SER A 173 -10.59 -13.58 -10.63
N ILE A 174 -11.01 -12.35 -10.36
CA ILE A 174 -12.42 -11.95 -10.42
C ILE A 174 -13.00 -12.13 -11.84
N PHE A 175 -12.20 -11.92 -12.89
CA PHE A 175 -12.67 -12.23 -14.26
C PHE A 175 -13.09 -13.70 -14.39
N CYS A 176 -12.31 -14.63 -13.85
CA CYS A 176 -12.63 -16.06 -13.85
C CYS A 176 -13.85 -16.36 -12.97
N LEU A 177 -13.97 -15.72 -11.80
CA LEU A 177 -15.16 -15.80 -10.93
C LEU A 177 -16.44 -15.35 -11.68
N VAL A 178 -16.40 -14.20 -12.34
CA VAL A 178 -17.54 -13.69 -13.12
C VAL A 178 -17.90 -14.65 -14.26
N LEU A 179 -16.89 -15.19 -14.95
CA LEU A 179 -17.11 -16.18 -16.00
C LEU A 179 -17.79 -17.45 -15.44
N ALA A 180 -17.32 -17.94 -14.29
CA ALA A 180 -17.92 -19.10 -13.61
C ALA A 180 -19.38 -18.81 -13.21
N ALA A 181 -19.68 -17.65 -12.63
CA ALA A 181 -21.03 -17.25 -12.27
C ALA A 181 -21.96 -17.13 -13.49
N LYS A 182 -21.48 -16.55 -14.60
CA LYS A 182 -22.24 -16.51 -15.86
C LYS A 182 -22.49 -17.90 -16.44
N LYS A 183 -21.50 -18.80 -16.37
CA LYS A 183 -21.67 -20.19 -16.82
C LYS A 183 -22.67 -20.96 -15.95
N LEU A 184 -22.67 -20.70 -14.64
CA LEU A 184 -23.67 -21.25 -13.73
C LEU A 184 -25.08 -20.83 -14.14
N GLN A 185 -25.31 -19.53 -14.38
CA GLN A 185 -26.61 -19.03 -14.86
C GLN A 185 -27.00 -19.59 -16.24
N GLN A 186 -26.04 -19.78 -17.14
CA GLN A 186 -26.24 -20.37 -18.47
C GLN A 186 -26.45 -21.88 -18.43
N ARG A 187 -26.38 -22.53 -17.25
CA ARG A 187 -26.41 -23.99 -17.09
C ARG A 187 -25.38 -24.69 -17.98
N ALA A 188 -24.17 -24.12 -18.08
CA ALA A 188 -23.10 -24.60 -18.95
C ALA A 188 -21.84 -24.84 -18.13
N PRO A 189 -20.98 -25.80 -18.51
CA PRO A 189 -19.72 -26.06 -17.80
C PRO A 189 -18.72 -24.91 -17.99
N LEU A 190 -17.90 -24.62 -16.95
CA LEU A 190 -16.80 -23.68 -17.04
C LEU A 190 -15.73 -24.21 -18.02
N PRO A 191 -15.23 -23.46 -19.00
CA PRO A 191 -14.19 -23.95 -19.92
C PRO A 191 -12.91 -24.37 -19.18
N ILE A 192 -12.22 -25.41 -19.67
CA ILE A 192 -10.99 -25.93 -19.03
C ILE A 192 -9.90 -24.85 -18.98
N TRP A 193 -9.73 -24.08 -20.07
CA TRP A 193 -8.76 -22.98 -20.08
C TRP A 193 -9.01 -21.98 -18.96
N ALA A 194 -10.26 -21.71 -18.61
CA ALA A 194 -10.62 -20.81 -17.52
C ALA A 194 -10.29 -21.41 -16.16
N VAL A 195 -10.46 -22.72 -15.98
CA VAL A 195 -10.03 -23.43 -14.76
C VAL A 195 -8.52 -23.28 -14.57
N LEU A 196 -7.75 -23.55 -15.63
CA LEU A 196 -6.29 -23.47 -15.59
C LEU A 196 -5.79 -22.04 -15.31
N LEU A 197 -6.34 -21.05 -16.04
CA LEU A 197 -5.99 -19.64 -15.84
C LEU A 197 -6.36 -19.16 -14.43
N TRP A 198 -7.51 -19.58 -13.89
CA TRP A 198 -7.92 -19.20 -12.54
C TRP A 198 -6.96 -19.74 -11.48
N VAL A 199 -6.57 -21.03 -11.60
CA VAL A 199 -5.54 -21.61 -10.72
C VAL A 199 -4.24 -20.84 -10.83
N VAL A 200 -3.78 -20.52 -12.06
CA VAL A 200 -2.53 -19.77 -12.28
C VAL A 200 -2.59 -18.39 -11.64
N PHE A 201 -3.67 -17.63 -11.86
CA PHE A 201 -3.80 -16.29 -11.27
C PHE A 201 -3.86 -16.34 -9.74
N ASN A 202 -4.54 -17.34 -9.17
CA ASN A 202 -4.63 -17.54 -7.74
C ASN A 202 -3.26 -17.88 -7.13
N CYS A 203 -2.53 -18.83 -7.73
CA CYS A 203 -1.19 -19.20 -7.28
C CYS A 203 -0.20 -18.03 -7.39
N LEU A 204 -0.23 -17.29 -8.49
CA LEU A 204 0.58 -16.08 -8.67
C LEU A 204 0.19 -15.00 -7.65
N GLY A 205 -1.10 -14.81 -7.37
CA GLY A 205 -1.57 -13.87 -6.38
C GLY A 205 -1.02 -14.15 -4.98
N ILE A 206 -1.06 -15.41 -4.54
CA ILE A 206 -0.45 -15.85 -3.28
C ILE A 206 1.07 -15.65 -3.33
N ALA A 207 1.73 -15.97 -4.45
CA ALA A 207 3.16 -15.82 -4.64
C ALA A 207 3.63 -14.34 -4.77
N VAL A 208 2.71 -13.40 -4.91
CA VAL A 208 2.96 -11.94 -4.84
C VAL A 208 2.68 -11.41 -3.44
N HIS A 209 1.60 -11.85 -2.79
CA HIS A 209 1.23 -11.41 -1.45
C HIS A 209 0.33 -12.44 -0.75
N TYR A 210 0.73 -12.93 0.43
CA TYR A 210 -0.04 -13.94 1.17
C TYR A 210 -1.48 -13.52 1.48
N PHE A 211 -1.74 -12.21 1.69
CA PHE A 211 -3.11 -11.71 1.91
C PHE A 211 -4.01 -11.79 0.67
N PHE A 212 -3.49 -12.17 -0.49
CA PHE A 212 -4.31 -12.55 -1.62
C PHE A 212 -5.26 -13.71 -1.29
N ALA A 213 -4.91 -14.56 -0.32
CA ALA A 213 -5.80 -15.60 0.19
C ALA A 213 -7.14 -15.04 0.71
N LEU A 214 -7.16 -13.81 1.25
CA LEU A 214 -8.40 -13.14 1.69
C LEU A 214 -9.31 -12.81 0.50
N THR A 215 -8.74 -12.43 -0.66
CA THR A 215 -9.49 -12.28 -1.91
C THR A 215 -10.17 -13.59 -2.28
N LEU A 216 -9.44 -14.71 -2.23
CA LEU A 216 -9.98 -16.04 -2.59
C LEU A 216 -11.10 -16.47 -1.65
N CYS A 217 -10.96 -16.23 -0.35
CA CYS A 217 -12.03 -16.47 0.62
C CYS A 217 -13.26 -15.60 0.33
N ALA A 218 -13.07 -14.32 0.00
CA ALA A 218 -14.14 -13.42 -0.36
C ALA A 218 -14.82 -13.80 -1.70
N GLU A 219 -14.05 -14.27 -2.68
CA GLU A 219 -14.56 -14.82 -3.94
C GLU A 219 -15.43 -16.08 -3.69
N ALA A 220 -15.01 -16.95 -2.78
CA ALA A 220 -15.79 -18.12 -2.39
C ALA A 220 -17.13 -17.70 -1.73
N ILE A 221 -17.11 -16.71 -0.82
CA ILE A 221 -18.32 -16.15 -0.21
C ILE A 221 -19.24 -15.56 -1.28
N ALA A 222 -18.70 -14.79 -2.24
CA ALA A 222 -19.47 -14.21 -3.34
C ALA A 222 -20.10 -15.29 -4.23
N LEU A 223 -19.37 -16.36 -4.53
CA LEU A 223 -19.88 -17.48 -5.33
C LEU A 223 -21.00 -18.23 -4.60
N ILE A 224 -20.85 -18.48 -3.29
CA ILE A 224 -21.91 -19.08 -2.45
C ILE A 224 -23.17 -18.20 -2.47
N ALA A 225 -23.03 -16.87 -2.38
CA ALA A 225 -24.16 -15.95 -2.46
C ALA A 225 -24.88 -16.02 -3.81
N VAL A 226 -24.16 -16.18 -4.93
CA VAL A 226 -24.74 -16.38 -6.27
C VAL A 226 -25.49 -17.70 -6.34
N ILE A 227 -24.89 -18.79 -5.88
CA ILE A 227 -25.50 -20.11 -5.86
C ILE A 227 -26.79 -20.10 -5.02
N GLY A 228 -26.74 -19.51 -3.81
CA GLY A 228 -27.90 -19.41 -2.91
C GLY A 228 -29.08 -18.63 -3.49
N GLN A 229 -28.84 -17.62 -4.35
CA GLN A 229 -29.91 -16.89 -5.03
C GLN A 229 -30.56 -17.72 -6.12
N ASP A 230 -29.85 -18.55 -6.86
CA ASP A 230 -30.38 -19.43 -7.87
C ASP A 230 -31.24 -20.58 -7.26
N PHE A 231 -30.86 -21.06 -6.06
CA PHE A 231 -31.67 -22.08 -5.36
C PHE A 231 -32.98 -21.55 -4.77
N ASN A 232 -33.04 -20.27 -4.36
CA ASN A 232 -34.29 -19.64 -3.84
C ASN A 232 -35.26 -19.19 -4.95
N GLY A 233 -34.81 -19.11 -6.20
CA GLY A 233 -35.59 -18.74 -7.37
C GLY A 233 -35.92 -19.94 -8.23
N LYS A 234 -36.85 -20.80 -7.79
CA LYS A 234 -37.50 -21.85 -8.61
C LYS A 234 -36.53 -22.58 -9.55
N LEU A 235 -35.71 -23.49 -9.00
CA LEU A 235 -35.39 -24.69 -9.78
C LEU A 235 -36.76 -25.35 -10.10
N PRO A 236 -37.20 -25.49 -11.37
CA PRO A 236 -38.24 -26.43 -11.64
C PRO A 236 -37.72 -27.77 -11.15
N VAL A 237 -38.38 -28.33 -10.15
CA VAL A 237 -38.18 -29.72 -9.78
C VAL A 237 -38.58 -30.50 -11.05
N SER A 238 -37.61 -30.67 -11.94
CA SER A 238 -37.72 -31.62 -13.03
C SER A 238 -37.83 -32.98 -12.34
N ASN A 239 -38.96 -33.62 -12.50
CA ASN A 239 -39.18 -35.01 -12.07
C ASN A 239 -38.24 -36.04 -12.75
N SER A 240 -37.15 -35.58 -13.38
CA SER A 240 -36.10 -36.44 -13.95
C SER A 240 -35.10 -36.79 -12.87
N GLN A 241 -35.08 -38.04 -12.45
CA GLN A 241 -34.19 -38.67 -11.48
C GLN A 241 -32.71 -38.72 -11.92
N GLN A 242 -32.31 -38.03 -12.99
CA GLN A 242 -30.89 -37.99 -13.42
C GLN A 242 -30.25 -36.68 -13.02
N PRO A 243 -29.11 -36.71 -12.27
CA PRO A 243 -28.32 -35.51 -12.01
C PRO A 243 -27.89 -34.88 -13.33
N ASN A 244 -28.21 -33.60 -13.53
CA ASN A 244 -27.88 -32.90 -14.77
C ASN A 244 -26.35 -32.89 -14.96
N ILE A 245 -25.84 -33.51 -16.01
CA ILE A 245 -24.41 -33.68 -16.32
C ILE A 245 -23.66 -32.34 -16.22
N TRP A 246 -24.27 -31.21 -16.61
CA TRP A 246 -23.65 -29.88 -16.53
C TRP A 246 -23.40 -29.41 -15.08
N GLN A 247 -24.29 -29.76 -14.12
CA GLN A 247 -24.14 -29.42 -12.70
C GLN A 247 -22.94 -30.14 -12.11
N PHE A 248 -22.82 -31.43 -12.39
CA PHE A 248 -21.65 -32.21 -11.98
C PHE A 248 -20.35 -31.65 -12.58
N GLN A 249 -20.36 -31.30 -13.89
CA GLN A 249 -19.18 -30.77 -14.56
C GLN A 249 -18.77 -29.40 -14.01
N ILE A 250 -19.70 -28.47 -13.72
CA ILE A 250 -19.32 -27.15 -13.19
C ILE A 250 -18.81 -27.27 -11.77
N LEU A 251 -19.45 -28.05 -10.90
CA LEU A 251 -19.03 -28.27 -9.53
C LEU A 251 -17.64 -28.93 -9.47
N TRP A 252 -17.40 -29.96 -10.30
CA TRP A 252 -16.09 -30.60 -10.38
C TRP A 252 -15.00 -29.65 -10.83
N ARG A 253 -15.28 -28.76 -11.79
CA ARG A 253 -14.33 -27.74 -12.27
C ARG A 253 -14.05 -26.67 -11.22
N LEU A 254 -15.06 -26.22 -10.46
CA LEU A 254 -14.86 -25.32 -9.33
C LEU A 254 -14.03 -26.01 -8.23
N PHE A 255 -14.29 -27.27 -7.97
CA PHE A 255 -13.50 -28.05 -7.03
C PHE A 255 -12.03 -28.22 -7.49
N ALA A 256 -11.82 -28.44 -8.79
CA ALA A 256 -10.47 -28.47 -9.38
C ALA A 256 -9.75 -27.13 -9.23
N VAL A 257 -10.43 -25.98 -9.38
CA VAL A 257 -9.85 -24.67 -9.07
C VAL A 257 -9.45 -24.59 -7.60
N ALA A 258 -10.33 -24.98 -6.68
CA ALA A 258 -10.05 -24.93 -5.25
C ALA A 258 -8.85 -25.81 -4.86
N ILE A 259 -8.80 -27.05 -5.36
CA ILE A 259 -7.68 -27.97 -5.09
C ILE A 259 -6.37 -27.44 -5.71
N GLY A 260 -6.40 -27.01 -6.99
CA GLY A 260 -5.22 -26.49 -7.66
C GLY A 260 -4.68 -25.23 -6.95
N THR A 261 -5.57 -24.34 -6.53
CA THR A 261 -5.21 -23.14 -5.75
C THR A 261 -4.62 -23.52 -4.38
N LEU A 262 -5.25 -24.47 -3.66
CA LEU A 262 -4.77 -24.94 -2.38
C LEU A 262 -3.38 -25.59 -2.52
N ALA A 263 -3.18 -26.44 -3.52
CA ALA A 263 -1.89 -27.08 -3.78
C ALA A 263 -0.79 -26.01 -4.06
N GLY A 264 -1.08 -25.01 -4.89
CA GLY A 264 -0.16 -23.92 -5.16
C GLY A 264 0.10 -23.02 -3.93
N GLY A 265 -0.89 -22.82 -3.06
CA GLY A 265 -0.74 -22.09 -1.80
C GLY A 265 0.11 -22.86 -0.77
N LEU A 266 -0.08 -24.16 -0.68
CA LEU A 266 0.66 -25.04 0.25
C LEU A 266 2.17 -25.11 -0.03
N VAL A 267 2.62 -24.76 -1.24
CA VAL A 267 4.05 -24.62 -1.56
C VAL A 267 4.74 -23.61 -0.63
N TRP A 268 4.01 -22.59 -0.15
CA TRP A 268 4.55 -21.56 0.74
C TRP A 268 4.48 -21.91 2.22
N LEU A 269 3.75 -22.98 2.59
CA LEU A 269 3.57 -23.37 3.99
C LEU A 269 4.89 -23.67 4.72
N PRO A 270 5.87 -24.41 4.14
CA PRO A 270 7.15 -24.63 4.80
C PRO A 270 7.91 -23.32 5.07
N VAL A 271 7.89 -22.39 4.11
CA VAL A 271 8.52 -21.07 4.24
C VAL A 271 7.87 -20.29 5.39
N PHE A 272 6.55 -20.27 5.44
CA PHE A 272 5.79 -19.58 6.47
C PHE A 272 6.06 -20.15 7.87
N LEU A 273 6.10 -21.48 8.00
CA LEU A 273 6.31 -22.16 9.28
C LEU A 273 7.77 -22.08 9.77
N SER A 274 8.75 -22.04 8.85
CA SER A 274 10.17 -21.94 9.20
C SER A 274 10.64 -20.53 9.52
N ASN A 275 9.90 -19.51 9.08
CA ASN A 275 10.30 -18.11 9.18
C ASN A 275 9.89 -17.49 10.53
N LYS A 276 10.66 -17.78 11.61
CA LYS A 276 10.47 -17.16 12.93
C LYS A 276 10.72 -15.64 12.92
N TYR A 277 11.60 -15.16 12.04
CA TYR A 277 11.89 -13.74 11.85
C TYR A 277 10.69 -12.96 11.31
N GLY A 278 9.90 -13.59 10.45
CA GLY A 278 8.70 -12.98 9.87
C GLY A 278 7.61 -12.63 10.89
N SER A 279 7.56 -13.35 12.04
CA SER A 279 6.58 -13.05 13.10
C SER A 279 6.86 -11.69 13.76
N GLU A 280 8.12 -11.31 13.95
CA GLU A 280 8.49 -10.01 14.52
C GLU A 280 8.09 -8.84 13.61
N LEU A 281 8.14 -9.04 12.29
CA LEU A 281 7.77 -8.04 11.28
C LEU A 281 6.27 -7.76 11.23
N THR A 282 5.44 -8.63 11.82
CA THR A 282 3.97 -8.50 11.83
C THR A 282 3.38 -8.15 13.20
N ASN A 283 4.21 -8.00 14.24
CA ASN A 283 3.75 -7.69 15.58
C ASN A 283 2.93 -6.39 15.68
N TRP A 284 3.18 -5.42 14.79
CA TRP A 284 2.47 -4.14 14.77
C TRP A 284 0.97 -4.27 14.42
N ILE A 285 0.54 -5.36 13.77
CA ILE A 285 -0.88 -5.65 13.50
C ILE A 285 -1.53 -6.50 14.59
N VAL A 286 -0.75 -7.03 15.54
CA VAL A 286 -1.29 -7.81 16.67
C VAL A 286 -1.75 -6.85 17.76
N SER A 287 -2.99 -7.01 18.20
CA SER A 287 -3.58 -6.19 19.26
C SER A 287 -3.36 -6.87 20.62
N SER A 288 -2.40 -6.36 21.42
CA SER A 288 -2.10 -6.86 22.76
C SER A 288 -3.05 -6.32 23.83
N ASP A 289 -3.51 -5.08 23.67
CA ASP A 289 -4.32 -4.38 24.68
C ASP A 289 -5.77 -4.22 24.24
N ARG A 290 -6.70 -4.71 25.07
CA ARG A 290 -8.15 -4.63 24.83
C ARG A 290 -8.78 -3.41 25.54
N THR A 291 -8.18 -2.23 25.37
CA THR A 291 -8.87 -0.99 25.79
C THR A 291 -10.07 -0.74 24.89
N PHE A 292 -11.08 -0.01 25.38
CA PHE A 292 -12.27 0.35 24.60
C PHE A 292 -11.89 1.06 23.28
N LEU A 293 -10.91 1.96 23.32
CA LEU A 293 -10.44 2.69 22.13
C LEU A 293 -9.83 1.72 21.10
N ASN A 294 -9.00 0.78 21.53
CA ASN A 294 -8.42 -0.22 20.64
C ASN A 294 -9.47 -1.19 20.09
N TRP A 295 -10.56 -1.40 20.81
CA TRP A 295 -11.65 -2.24 20.35
C TRP A 295 -12.47 -1.58 19.23
N ILE A 296 -12.72 -0.27 19.29
CA ILE A 296 -13.47 0.45 18.24
C ILE A 296 -12.59 0.93 17.08
N ALA A 297 -11.27 1.02 17.27
CA ALA A 297 -10.32 1.53 16.28
C ALA A 297 -10.44 0.86 14.89
N PRO A 298 -10.59 -0.49 14.75
CA PRO A 298 -10.74 -1.15 13.46
C PRO A 298 -11.90 -0.61 12.61
N ILE A 299 -13.01 -0.19 13.27
CA ILE A 299 -14.17 0.37 12.57
C ILE A 299 -13.83 1.72 11.94
N PHE A 300 -13.18 2.62 12.69
CA PHE A 300 -12.81 3.94 12.18
C PHE A 300 -11.70 3.86 11.13
N GLN A 301 -10.74 2.96 11.30
CA GLN A 301 -9.68 2.71 10.33
C GLN A 301 -10.24 2.17 9.01
N ALA A 302 -11.17 1.22 9.07
CA ALA A 302 -11.87 0.72 7.89
C ALA A 302 -12.68 1.82 7.19
N LEU A 303 -13.44 2.64 7.94
CA LEU A 303 -14.18 3.79 7.40
C LEU A 303 -13.25 4.79 6.72
N ALA A 304 -12.12 5.14 7.34
CA ALA A 304 -11.12 6.00 6.74
C ALA A 304 -10.60 5.40 5.42
N GLY A 305 -10.28 4.11 5.39
CA GLY A 305 -9.86 3.40 4.19
C GLY A 305 -10.91 3.44 3.07
N TRP A 306 -12.21 3.32 3.38
CA TRP A 306 -13.28 3.39 2.38
C TRP A 306 -13.54 4.80 1.87
N ILE A 307 -13.48 5.81 2.74
CA ILE A 307 -13.56 7.22 2.37
C ILE A 307 -12.49 7.53 1.32
N THR A 308 -11.26 7.09 1.55
CA THR A 308 -10.12 7.38 0.68
C THR A 308 -10.13 6.64 -0.66
N VAL A 309 -11.06 5.73 -0.91
CA VAL A 309 -11.30 5.20 -2.27
C VAL A 309 -11.86 6.30 -3.19
N MET A 310 -12.68 7.21 -2.66
CA MET A 310 -13.41 8.22 -3.44
C MET A 310 -12.94 9.65 -3.20
N SER A 311 -12.46 9.96 -2.00
CA SER A 311 -12.15 11.34 -1.59
C SER A 311 -11.03 11.38 -0.55
N LEU A 312 -10.04 12.23 -0.81
CA LEU A 312 -8.96 12.57 0.12
C LEU A 312 -8.46 13.98 -0.22
N LEU A 313 -9.05 15.00 0.39
CA LEU A 313 -8.56 16.37 0.28
C LEU A 313 -7.39 16.61 1.26
N PRO A 314 -6.71 17.77 1.24
CA PRO A 314 -5.51 18.05 2.03
C PRO A 314 -5.72 18.02 3.56
N VAL A 315 -6.01 16.85 4.14
CA VAL A 315 -6.22 16.65 5.58
C VAL A 315 -4.90 16.49 6.37
N GLU A 316 -3.78 16.38 5.66
CA GLU A 316 -2.43 16.30 6.24
C GLU A 316 -1.60 17.56 5.91
N SER A 317 -2.28 18.68 5.62
CA SER A 317 -1.65 19.98 5.39
C SER A 317 -1.05 20.51 6.71
N PRO A 318 0.11 21.20 6.68
CA PRO A 318 0.64 21.90 7.84
C PRO A 318 -0.26 23.07 8.28
N ASN A 319 -1.15 23.56 7.43
CA ASN A 319 -2.09 24.65 7.74
C ASN A 319 -3.43 24.06 8.24
N LEU A 320 -3.72 24.27 9.53
CA LEU A 320 -4.95 23.80 10.18
C LEU A 320 -6.23 24.28 9.48
N ALA A 321 -6.26 25.51 8.96
CA ALA A 321 -7.44 26.03 8.26
C ALA A 321 -7.73 25.23 6.98
N VAL A 322 -6.69 24.80 6.26
CA VAL A 322 -6.81 23.92 5.09
C VAL A 322 -7.34 22.54 5.49
N VAL A 323 -6.84 21.97 6.59
CA VAL A 323 -7.32 20.68 7.14
C VAL A 323 -8.81 20.75 7.48
N VAL A 324 -9.22 21.77 8.23
CA VAL A 324 -10.63 21.96 8.64
C VAL A 324 -11.52 22.17 7.42
N ALA A 325 -11.13 23.05 6.49
CA ALA A 325 -11.88 23.27 5.24
C ALA A 325 -12.02 21.98 4.42
N SER A 326 -10.95 21.20 4.29
CA SER A 326 -10.94 19.91 3.60
C SER A 326 -11.90 18.91 4.24
N ALA A 327 -11.87 18.79 5.57
CA ALA A 327 -12.76 17.91 6.33
C ALA A 327 -14.24 18.31 6.14
N ILE A 328 -14.56 19.61 6.19
CA ILE A 328 -15.92 20.13 5.96
C ILE A 328 -16.38 19.80 4.53
N VAL A 329 -15.57 20.08 3.51
CA VAL A 329 -15.92 19.80 2.11
C VAL A 329 -16.13 18.30 1.88
N MET A 330 -15.25 17.43 2.42
CA MET A 330 -15.42 15.99 2.33
C MET A 330 -16.71 15.53 3.03
N THR A 331 -17.00 16.07 4.21
CA THR A 331 -18.23 15.73 4.96
C THR A 331 -19.48 16.11 4.17
N ILE A 332 -19.54 17.35 3.63
CA ILE A 332 -20.65 17.80 2.79
C ILE A 332 -20.78 16.92 1.54
N PHE A 333 -19.65 16.58 0.90
CA PHE A 333 -19.64 15.71 -0.26
C PHE A 333 -20.29 14.34 0.07
N PHE A 334 -19.90 13.68 1.16
CA PHE A 334 -20.48 12.39 1.53
C PHE A 334 -21.95 12.51 1.96
N ILE A 335 -22.34 13.56 2.67
CA ILE A 335 -23.75 13.81 3.01
C ILE A 335 -24.61 13.90 1.74
N LEU A 336 -24.10 14.55 0.69
CA LEU A 336 -24.83 14.70 -0.57
C LEU A 336 -24.80 13.41 -1.43
N VAL A 337 -23.68 12.70 -1.47
CA VAL A 337 -23.44 11.63 -2.43
C VAL A 337 -23.92 10.26 -1.91
N LEU A 338 -23.79 9.95 -0.63
CA LEU A 338 -24.15 8.63 -0.08
C LEU A 338 -25.61 8.22 -0.34
N PRO A 339 -26.65 9.08 -0.17
CA PRO A 339 -28.02 8.70 -0.47
C PRO A 339 -28.22 8.38 -1.96
N ILE A 340 -27.54 9.14 -2.83
CA ILE A 340 -27.58 8.93 -4.29
C ILE A 340 -26.96 7.56 -4.63
N LEU A 341 -25.78 7.25 -4.07
CA LEU A 341 -25.11 5.97 -4.27
C LEU A 341 -25.97 4.81 -3.77
N PHE A 342 -26.57 4.94 -2.58
CA PHE A 342 -27.39 3.90 -1.99
C PHE A 342 -28.67 3.63 -2.79
N SER A 343 -29.34 4.70 -3.28
CA SER A 343 -30.50 4.58 -4.16
C SER A 343 -30.15 3.86 -5.47
N ALA A 344 -29.01 4.24 -6.08
CA ALA A 344 -28.54 3.61 -7.30
C ALA A 344 -28.09 2.16 -7.10
N LEU A 345 -27.48 1.83 -5.94
CA LEU A 345 -27.15 0.46 -5.56
C LEU A 345 -28.41 -0.42 -5.47
N LYS A 346 -29.47 0.06 -4.77
CA LYS A 346 -30.76 -0.64 -4.72
C LYS A 346 -31.31 -0.91 -6.13
N LYS A 347 -31.25 0.11 -6.99
CA LYS A 347 -31.71 -0.04 -8.39
C LYS A 347 -30.86 -1.05 -9.15
N SER A 348 -29.53 -1.07 -8.96
CA SER A 348 -28.63 -2.03 -9.59
C SER A 348 -28.90 -3.48 -9.15
N LEU A 349 -29.30 -3.69 -7.88
CA LEU A 349 -29.69 -4.99 -7.33
C LEU A 349 -31.03 -5.51 -7.87
N THR A 350 -31.95 -4.61 -8.23
CA THR A 350 -33.29 -4.97 -8.74
C THR A 350 -33.35 -5.10 -10.26
N THR A 351 -32.40 -4.51 -10.99
CA THR A 351 -32.34 -4.56 -12.45
C THR A 351 -31.72 -5.89 -12.91
N PRO A 352 -32.41 -6.71 -13.74
CA PRO A 352 -31.94 -8.05 -14.14
C PRO A 352 -30.54 -8.06 -14.73
N ASP A 353 -30.20 -7.12 -15.61
CA ASP A 353 -28.94 -7.07 -16.34
C ASP A 353 -27.73 -6.73 -15.42
N SER A 354 -27.94 -5.98 -14.33
CA SER A 354 -26.90 -5.59 -13.40
C SER A 354 -26.86 -6.42 -12.13
N ARG A 355 -27.91 -7.17 -11.83
CA ARG A 355 -28.08 -7.90 -10.57
C ARG A 355 -26.94 -8.88 -10.30
N LEU A 356 -26.59 -9.73 -11.28
CA LEU A 356 -25.53 -10.73 -11.10
C LEU A 356 -24.20 -10.06 -10.71
N GLY A 357 -23.77 -9.08 -11.51
CA GLY A 357 -22.51 -8.36 -11.22
C GLY A 357 -22.55 -7.66 -9.86
N THR A 358 -23.67 -7.01 -9.53
CA THR A 358 -23.84 -6.32 -8.24
C THR A 358 -23.78 -7.29 -7.06
N VAL A 359 -24.35 -8.49 -7.18
CA VAL A 359 -24.29 -9.54 -6.16
C VAL A 359 -22.87 -10.09 -6.01
N ILE A 360 -22.16 -10.35 -7.12
CA ILE A 360 -20.78 -10.85 -7.07
C ILE A 360 -19.88 -9.83 -6.35
N PHE A 361 -19.90 -8.57 -6.81
CA PHE A 361 -18.99 -7.56 -6.24
C PHE A 361 -19.42 -7.10 -4.84
N GLY A 362 -20.72 -7.02 -4.58
CA GLY A 362 -21.26 -6.79 -3.24
C GLY A 362 -20.89 -7.91 -2.27
N GLY A 363 -21.03 -9.16 -2.70
CA GLY A 363 -20.64 -10.34 -1.92
C GLY A 363 -19.13 -10.38 -1.63
N LEU A 364 -18.30 -10.05 -2.62
CA LEU A 364 -16.85 -9.95 -2.47
C LEU A 364 -16.46 -8.85 -1.46
N VAL A 365 -17.04 -7.67 -1.56
CA VAL A 365 -16.78 -6.56 -0.63
C VAL A 365 -17.25 -6.89 0.78
N ILE A 366 -18.47 -7.36 0.95
CA ILE A 366 -19.04 -7.73 2.26
C ILE A 366 -18.25 -8.90 2.86
N GLY A 367 -17.91 -9.91 2.05
CA GLY A 367 -17.08 -11.04 2.46
C GLY A 367 -15.71 -10.60 2.95
N SER A 368 -15.06 -9.68 2.25
CA SER A 368 -13.76 -9.12 2.67
C SER A 368 -13.87 -8.33 3.98
N ILE A 369 -14.89 -7.50 4.12
CA ILE A 369 -15.16 -6.75 5.36
C ILE A 369 -15.37 -7.72 6.53
N PHE A 370 -16.17 -8.75 6.33
CA PHE A 370 -16.40 -9.79 7.33
C PHE A 370 -15.09 -10.48 7.74
N LEU A 371 -14.24 -10.82 6.77
CA LEU A 371 -12.93 -11.43 7.05
C LEU A 371 -12.02 -10.48 7.84
N PHE A 372 -11.91 -9.21 7.44
CA PHE A 372 -11.07 -8.23 8.15
C PHE A 372 -11.50 -8.06 9.61
N PHE A 373 -12.79 -7.93 9.86
CA PHE A 373 -13.29 -7.84 11.24
C PHE A 373 -13.19 -9.16 12.00
N SER A 374 -13.33 -10.31 11.33
CA SER A 374 -13.07 -11.61 11.96
C SER A 374 -11.62 -11.74 12.40
N PHE A 375 -10.66 -11.31 11.57
CA PHE A 375 -9.25 -11.28 11.96
C PHE A 375 -9.01 -10.34 13.14
N ALA A 376 -9.57 -9.12 13.12
CA ALA A 376 -9.38 -8.15 14.18
C ALA A 376 -10.00 -8.59 15.52
N TYR A 377 -11.26 -9.07 15.52
CA TYR A 377 -11.99 -9.33 16.76
C TYR A 377 -11.88 -10.75 17.28
N ILE A 378 -11.67 -11.75 16.39
CA ILE A 378 -11.56 -13.16 16.80
C ILE A 378 -10.09 -13.57 16.96
N LEU A 379 -9.22 -13.20 16.00
CA LEU A 379 -7.82 -13.61 16.00
C LEU A 379 -6.88 -12.58 16.64
N GLY A 380 -7.35 -11.36 16.94
CA GLY A 380 -6.52 -10.28 17.48
C GLY A 380 -5.52 -9.70 16.47
N ILE A 381 -5.74 -9.93 15.18
CA ILE A 381 -4.87 -9.45 14.08
C ILE A 381 -5.62 -8.34 13.32
N ASP A 382 -5.28 -7.09 13.60
CA ASP A 382 -5.97 -5.94 13.04
C ASP A 382 -5.40 -5.53 11.67
N LEU A 383 -5.98 -6.06 10.61
CA LEU A 383 -5.59 -5.76 9.24
C LEU A 383 -6.02 -4.34 8.80
N THR A 384 -6.92 -3.68 9.53
CA THR A 384 -7.39 -2.34 9.19
C THR A 384 -6.36 -1.26 9.49
N ARG A 385 -5.35 -1.55 10.34
CA ARG A 385 -4.20 -0.66 10.61
C ARG A 385 -3.39 -0.33 9.36
N GLY A 386 -3.37 -1.24 8.38
CA GLY A 386 -2.69 -1.04 7.10
C GLY A 386 -3.67 -0.81 5.97
N ALA A 387 -4.01 0.46 5.64
CA ALA A 387 -4.91 0.77 4.52
C ALA A 387 -4.50 0.05 3.22
N ARG A 388 -3.19 -0.17 3.02
CA ARG A 388 -2.63 -0.92 1.88
C ARG A 388 -3.21 -2.33 1.71
N TYR A 389 -3.67 -2.99 2.76
CA TYR A 389 -4.25 -4.34 2.68
C TYR A 389 -5.64 -4.38 2.03
N ASN A 390 -6.30 -3.23 1.88
CA ASN A 390 -7.57 -3.14 1.16
C ASN A 390 -7.45 -3.48 -0.34
N PHE A 391 -6.21 -3.64 -0.88
CA PHE A 391 -5.98 -4.06 -2.27
C PHE A 391 -6.73 -5.36 -2.61
N VAL A 392 -6.95 -6.23 -1.63
CA VAL A 392 -7.61 -7.55 -1.78
C VAL A 392 -9.06 -7.46 -2.29
N TYR A 393 -9.76 -6.36 -2.03
CA TYR A 393 -11.14 -6.14 -2.48
C TYR A 393 -11.34 -4.82 -3.25
N PHE A 394 -10.31 -3.99 -3.34
CA PHE A 394 -10.39 -2.69 -4.02
C PHE A 394 -10.94 -2.76 -5.45
N PRO A 395 -10.53 -3.71 -6.33
CA PRO A 395 -11.14 -3.84 -7.65
C PRO A 395 -12.64 -4.12 -7.61
N GLY A 396 -13.11 -4.90 -6.63
CA GLY A 396 -14.53 -5.16 -6.40
C GLY A 396 -15.31 -3.89 -6.03
N VAL A 397 -14.74 -3.03 -5.18
CA VAL A 397 -15.34 -1.72 -4.83
C VAL A 397 -15.42 -0.83 -6.06
N ILE A 398 -14.36 -0.74 -6.86
CA ILE A 398 -14.34 0.08 -8.09
C ILE A 398 -15.40 -0.40 -9.10
N LEU A 399 -15.57 -1.71 -9.26
CA LEU A 399 -16.58 -2.27 -10.17
C LEU A 399 -18.00 -2.01 -9.67
N LEU A 400 -18.22 -2.12 -8.37
CA LEU A 400 -19.50 -1.80 -7.75
C LEU A 400 -19.84 -0.31 -7.92
N LEU A 401 -18.87 0.58 -7.65
CA LEU A 401 -19.00 2.01 -7.91
C LEU A 401 -19.25 2.30 -9.40
N GLY A 402 -18.55 1.62 -10.31
CA GLY A 402 -18.76 1.75 -11.75
C GLY A 402 -20.19 1.42 -12.17
N ALA A 403 -20.78 0.35 -11.62
CA ALA A 403 -22.17 -0.01 -11.86
C ALA A 403 -23.14 1.04 -11.29
N ILE A 404 -22.91 1.50 -10.07
CA ILE A 404 -23.69 2.54 -9.40
C ILE A 404 -23.63 3.86 -10.20
N LEU A 405 -22.46 4.30 -10.62
CA LEU A 405 -22.27 5.52 -11.41
C LEU A 405 -22.96 5.43 -12.79
N ALA A 406 -22.96 4.25 -13.41
CA ALA A 406 -23.67 4.04 -14.67
C ALA A 406 -25.18 4.17 -14.49
N VAL A 407 -25.74 3.69 -13.38
CA VAL A 407 -27.17 3.88 -13.01
C VAL A 407 -27.47 5.36 -12.81
N ILE A 408 -26.62 6.08 -12.06
CA ILE A 408 -26.77 7.53 -11.80
C ILE A 408 -26.70 8.30 -13.11
N PHE A 409 -25.72 8.01 -13.98
CA PHE A 409 -25.52 8.68 -15.25
C PHE A 409 -26.76 8.62 -16.17
N ASN A 410 -27.46 7.49 -16.18
CA ASN A 410 -28.68 7.26 -16.94
C ASN A 410 -29.96 7.79 -16.24
N THR A 411 -29.84 8.28 -15.00
CA THR A 411 -30.98 8.82 -14.26
C THR A 411 -31.08 10.33 -14.55
N PRO A 412 -32.21 10.84 -15.07
CA PRO A 412 -32.34 12.27 -15.38
C PRO A 412 -32.06 13.15 -14.17
N THR A 413 -32.65 12.82 -13.01
CA THR A 413 -32.48 13.55 -11.76
C THR A 413 -32.20 12.57 -10.63
N ALA A 414 -31.03 12.67 -10.04
CA ALA A 414 -30.64 11.94 -8.84
C ALA A 414 -31.09 12.72 -7.59
N LYS A 415 -31.65 12.03 -6.62
CA LYS A 415 -32.17 12.63 -5.38
C LYS A 415 -31.24 12.27 -4.22
N SER A 416 -30.71 13.31 -3.56
CA SER A 416 -30.03 13.17 -2.26
C SER A 416 -31.04 13.45 -1.18
N GLN A 417 -31.45 12.43 -0.45
CA GLN A 417 -32.45 12.55 0.61
C GLN A 417 -32.08 11.62 1.78
N TRP A 418 -31.97 12.21 2.95
CA TRP A 418 -31.82 11.52 4.22
C TRP A 418 -33.17 11.50 4.94
N PHE A 419 -33.69 10.29 5.22
CA PHE A 419 -34.97 10.12 5.93
C PHE A 419 -36.09 11.00 5.30
N ASN A 420 -36.77 11.79 6.11
CA ASN A 420 -37.87 12.69 5.72
C ASN A 420 -37.42 14.14 5.42
N LEU A 421 -36.10 14.37 5.25
CA LEU A 421 -35.58 15.68 4.94
C LEU A 421 -35.88 16.07 3.48
N ARG A 422 -35.87 17.38 3.21
CA ARG A 422 -36.07 17.89 1.84
C ARG A 422 -35.00 17.33 0.89
N ALA A 423 -35.44 16.71 -0.20
CA ALA A 423 -34.54 16.15 -1.19
C ALA A 423 -33.79 17.26 -1.95
N ILE A 424 -32.49 17.08 -2.12
CA ILE A 424 -31.68 17.89 -3.04
C ILE A 424 -31.63 17.12 -4.36
N GLU A 425 -32.09 17.74 -5.43
CA GLU A 425 -32.14 17.15 -6.75
C GLU A 425 -30.95 17.62 -7.61
N VAL A 426 -30.22 16.66 -8.17
CA VAL A 426 -29.05 16.90 -9.01
C VAL A 426 -29.21 16.11 -10.31
N PRO A 427 -28.97 16.71 -11.50
CA PRO A 427 -28.91 15.92 -12.73
C PRO A 427 -27.89 14.79 -12.62
N GLY A 428 -28.28 13.55 -12.98
CA GLY A 428 -27.44 12.37 -12.74
C GLY A 428 -26.03 12.49 -13.38
N LYS A 429 -25.94 13.03 -14.59
CA LYS A 429 -24.63 13.29 -15.24
C LYS A 429 -23.75 14.26 -14.44
N LYS A 430 -24.33 15.31 -13.85
CA LYS A 430 -23.60 16.27 -13.01
C LYS A 430 -23.12 15.62 -11.70
N ALA A 431 -23.94 14.74 -11.11
CA ALA A 431 -23.56 13.98 -9.93
C ALA A 431 -22.32 13.07 -10.21
N VAL A 432 -22.31 12.38 -11.36
CA VAL A 432 -21.15 11.56 -11.77
C VAL A 432 -19.91 12.43 -11.98
N VAL A 433 -20.03 13.58 -12.66
CA VAL A 433 -18.92 14.52 -12.85
C VAL A 433 -18.39 15.03 -11.51
N LEU A 434 -19.26 15.37 -10.55
CA LEU A 434 -18.86 15.81 -9.21
C LEU A 434 -18.05 14.73 -8.48
N ILE A 435 -18.49 13.47 -8.55
CA ILE A 435 -17.79 12.35 -7.91
C ILE A 435 -16.41 12.14 -8.54
N LEU A 436 -16.31 12.16 -9.87
CA LEU A 436 -15.04 12.00 -10.57
C LEU A 436 -14.10 13.19 -10.35
N ALA A 437 -14.63 14.42 -10.29
CA ALA A 437 -13.86 15.61 -9.98
C ALA A 437 -13.29 15.55 -8.54
N MET A 438 -14.10 15.11 -7.56
CA MET A 438 -13.63 14.88 -6.20
C MET A 438 -12.46 13.89 -6.18
N GLY A 439 -12.59 12.76 -6.88
CA GLY A 439 -11.51 11.78 -7.02
C GLY A 439 -10.26 12.38 -7.67
N PHE A 440 -10.41 13.19 -8.73
CA PHE A 440 -9.28 13.83 -9.41
C PHE A 440 -8.52 14.80 -8.49
N PHE A 441 -9.24 15.71 -7.80
CA PHE A 441 -8.60 16.63 -6.84
C PHE A 441 -7.96 15.88 -5.67
N SER A 442 -8.57 14.78 -5.25
CA SER A 442 -7.98 13.90 -4.24
C SER A 442 -6.70 13.21 -4.74
N GLY A 443 -6.65 12.84 -6.02
CA GLY A 443 -5.43 12.35 -6.66
C GLY A 443 -4.33 13.41 -6.69
N VAL A 444 -4.66 14.67 -6.97
CA VAL A 444 -3.73 15.80 -6.87
C VAL A 444 -3.25 15.98 -5.42
N THR A 445 -4.13 15.83 -4.42
CA THR A 445 -3.76 15.88 -3.00
C THR A 445 -2.70 14.82 -2.65
N VAL A 446 -2.88 13.58 -3.13
CA VAL A 446 -1.89 12.51 -2.94
C VAL A 446 -0.55 12.87 -3.59
N ASN A 447 -0.58 13.38 -4.83
CA ASN A 447 0.64 13.79 -5.56
C ASN A 447 1.39 14.94 -4.88
N SER A 448 0.66 15.84 -4.22
CA SER A 448 1.22 17.00 -3.52
C SER A 448 1.68 16.68 -2.09
N ASN A 449 1.72 15.40 -1.71
CA ASN A 449 2.09 14.95 -0.36
C ASN A 449 1.27 15.61 0.77
N LEU A 450 -0.03 15.85 0.50
CA LEU A 450 -0.99 16.45 1.44
C LEU A 450 -2.04 15.43 1.93
N GLY A 451 -1.86 14.17 1.58
CA GLY A 451 -2.65 13.01 2.00
C GLY A 451 -1.90 11.72 1.68
N TYR A 452 -2.07 10.71 2.51
CA TYR A 452 -1.26 9.48 2.50
C TYR A 452 0.24 9.77 2.69
N ARG A 453 0.57 10.71 3.57
CA ARG A 453 1.96 10.96 3.96
C ARG A 453 2.54 9.72 4.65
N LYS A 454 3.85 9.56 4.54
CA LYS A 454 4.53 8.47 5.21
C LYS A 454 4.54 8.68 6.73
N TYR A 455 4.50 7.58 7.48
CA TYR A 455 4.59 7.62 8.94
C TYR A 455 5.95 8.14 9.39
N TYR A 456 7.03 7.65 8.78
CA TYR A 456 8.38 8.14 9.03
C TYR A 456 8.62 9.44 8.24
N LYS A 457 8.98 10.51 8.95
CA LYS A 457 9.19 11.86 8.36
C LYS A 457 10.62 12.34 8.54
N PRO A 458 11.62 11.71 7.87
CA PRO A 458 13.01 12.15 7.95
C PRO A 458 13.19 13.56 7.38
N ASP A 459 12.36 13.96 6.42
CA ASP A 459 12.30 15.31 5.85
C ASP A 459 12.01 16.41 6.87
N ILE A 460 11.38 16.07 8.01
CA ILE A 460 11.15 16.97 9.14
C ILE A 460 12.27 16.84 10.18
N LEU A 461 12.78 15.64 10.43
CA LEU A 461 13.79 15.39 11.46
C LEU A 461 15.14 16.03 11.10
N ILE A 462 15.58 15.94 9.84
CA ILE A 462 16.90 16.44 9.41
C ILE A 462 17.09 17.95 9.62
N PRO A 463 16.15 18.83 9.25
CA PRO A 463 16.26 20.25 9.59
C PRO A 463 16.42 20.51 11.10
N ILE A 464 15.73 19.72 11.96
CA ILE A 464 15.86 19.84 13.43
C ILE A 464 17.28 19.46 13.86
N ILE A 465 17.82 18.32 13.37
CA ILE A 465 19.19 17.90 13.67
C ILE A 465 20.19 19.00 13.30
N ARG A 466 20.11 19.54 12.09
CA ARG A 466 21.01 20.59 11.60
C ARG A 466 20.89 21.91 12.36
N GLN A 467 19.70 22.23 12.85
CA GLN A 467 19.47 23.44 13.65
C GLN A 467 20.06 23.31 15.05
N VAL A 468 19.89 22.14 15.68
CA VAL A 468 20.30 21.88 17.06
C VAL A 468 21.79 21.60 17.15
N SER A 469 22.33 20.73 16.31
CA SER A 469 23.72 20.27 16.36
C SER A 469 24.63 21.13 15.51
N LYS A 470 25.74 21.56 16.16
CA LYS A 470 26.82 22.36 15.54
C LYS A 470 28.18 21.68 15.63
N VAL A 471 28.21 20.45 16.11
CA VAL A 471 29.39 19.59 16.25
C VAL A 471 29.07 18.23 15.55
N PRO A 472 30.06 17.35 15.35
CA PRO A 472 29.81 16.03 14.79
C PRO A 472 28.65 15.31 15.44
N VAL A 473 27.85 14.59 14.65
CA VAL A 473 26.62 13.95 15.09
C VAL A 473 26.77 12.43 15.04
N LEU A 474 26.37 11.75 16.12
CA LEU A 474 26.11 10.31 16.12
C LEU A 474 24.58 10.08 16.24
N ILE A 475 23.98 9.37 15.28
CA ILE A 475 22.59 8.95 15.32
C ILE A 475 22.53 7.46 15.67
N ALA A 476 21.96 7.13 16.83
CA ALA A 476 21.92 5.76 17.33
C ALA A 476 20.49 5.24 17.46
N THR A 477 20.26 3.98 17.05
CA THR A 477 19.02 3.24 17.26
C THR A 477 19.31 1.85 17.80
N THR A 478 18.31 1.22 18.44
CA THR A 478 18.38 -0.21 18.77
C THR A 478 17.90 -1.04 17.58
N GLN A 479 18.55 -2.17 17.30
CA GLN A 479 18.27 -3.02 16.15
C GLN A 479 17.78 -4.41 16.57
N LYS A 480 16.59 -4.81 16.11
CA LYS A 480 16.02 -6.17 16.22
C LYS A 480 15.87 -6.81 14.86
N THR A 481 15.36 -6.06 13.89
CA THR A 481 15.05 -6.53 12.55
C THR A 481 15.68 -5.61 11.50
N HIS A 482 15.43 -5.85 10.23
CA HIS A 482 15.87 -4.92 9.18
C HIS A 482 15.02 -3.63 9.13
N VAL A 483 13.90 -3.57 9.86
CA VAL A 483 13.03 -2.39 9.89
C VAL A 483 13.77 -1.21 10.49
N GLU A 484 14.45 -1.41 11.62
CA GLU A 484 15.23 -0.36 12.29
C GLU A 484 16.44 0.09 11.45
N ILE A 485 17.02 -0.84 10.65
CA ILE A 485 18.02 -0.46 9.64
C ILE A 485 17.39 0.47 8.60
N GLY A 486 16.20 0.12 8.10
CA GLY A 486 15.43 0.94 7.17
C GLY A 486 15.03 2.32 7.75
N GLU A 487 14.77 2.41 9.06
CA GLU A 487 14.51 3.69 9.75
C GLU A 487 15.74 4.62 9.68
N LEU A 488 16.93 4.11 10.01
CA LEU A 488 18.17 4.87 9.88
C LEU A 488 18.52 5.17 8.42
N MET A 489 18.31 4.21 7.51
CA MET A 489 18.50 4.47 6.07
C MET A 489 17.58 5.60 5.58
N GLY A 490 16.39 5.75 6.15
CA GLY A 490 15.50 6.88 5.86
C GLY A 490 16.11 8.22 6.23
N ILE A 491 16.72 8.29 7.42
CA ILE A 491 17.44 9.50 7.89
C ILE A 491 18.67 9.73 7.01
N GLY A 492 19.48 8.69 6.76
CA GLY A 492 20.68 8.81 5.93
C GLY A 492 20.38 9.24 4.50
N TRP A 493 19.37 8.64 3.87
CA TRP A 493 18.94 8.98 2.52
C TRP A 493 18.48 10.43 2.38
N GLU A 494 17.66 10.91 3.33
CA GLU A 494 17.18 12.29 3.31
C GLU A 494 18.30 13.29 3.67
N TRP A 495 19.26 12.89 4.52
CA TRP A 495 20.46 13.68 4.79
C TRP A 495 21.26 13.94 3.53
N GLU A 496 21.55 12.88 2.77
CA GLU A 496 22.31 12.97 1.50
C GLU A 496 21.57 13.85 0.48
N ARG A 497 20.26 13.63 0.33
CA ARG A 497 19.42 14.39 -0.62
C ARG A 497 19.33 15.87 -0.28
N SER A 498 19.18 16.23 0.99
CA SER A 498 19.10 17.62 1.44
C SER A 498 20.46 18.32 1.35
N SER A 499 21.57 17.61 1.60
CA SER A 499 22.93 18.15 1.42
C SER A 499 23.22 18.46 -0.05
N ALA A 500 22.73 17.64 -0.97
CA ALA A 500 22.86 17.90 -2.41
C ALA A 500 22.07 19.14 -2.87
N THR A 501 20.89 19.38 -2.29
CA THR A 501 20.05 20.57 -2.62
C THR A 501 20.62 21.86 -2.04
N ASP A 502 21.13 21.82 -0.81
CA ASP A 502 21.80 22.97 -0.16
C ASP A 502 23.12 23.31 -0.89
N PHE A 503 23.85 22.27 -1.33
CA PHE A 503 25.07 22.45 -2.11
C PHE A 503 24.82 23.15 -3.47
N VAL A 504 23.73 22.85 -4.14
CA VAL A 504 23.36 23.51 -5.42
C VAL A 504 22.99 24.99 -5.17
N ALA A 505 22.38 25.31 -4.03
CA ALA A 505 22.07 26.69 -3.65
C ALA A 505 23.32 27.49 -3.24
N ASP A 506 24.24 26.88 -2.46
CA ASP A 506 25.47 27.52 -2.01
C ASP A 506 26.55 27.62 -3.10
N VAL A 507 26.62 26.67 -4.04
CA VAL A 507 27.60 26.65 -5.15
C VAL A 507 27.37 27.77 -6.14
N ALA A 508 26.18 28.34 -6.20
CA ALA A 508 25.94 29.57 -6.98
C ALA A 508 26.74 30.77 -6.45
N ASP A 509 27.27 30.71 -5.22
CA ASP A 509 27.95 31.82 -4.54
C ASP A 509 29.43 31.58 -4.16
N VAL A 510 29.99 30.36 -4.30
CA VAL A 510 31.36 30.03 -3.86
C VAL A 510 32.23 29.43 -4.97
N THR A 511 33.32 30.14 -5.31
CA THR A 511 34.30 29.75 -6.36
C THR A 511 35.49 28.91 -5.87
N ASP A 512 35.58 28.53 -4.60
CA ASP A 512 36.74 27.85 -4.01
C ASP A 512 36.53 26.37 -3.72
N VAL A 513 37.18 25.48 -4.49
CA VAL A 513 37.08 24.02 -4.42
C VAL A 513 37.55 23.42 -3.11
N ARG A 514 38.53 24.02 -2.41
CA ARG A 514 39.08 23.54 -1.13
C ARG A 514 38.11 23.73 0.04
N LYS A 515 37.36 24.81 0.07
CA LYS A 515 36.29 25.02 1.05
C LYS A 515 35.14 24.00 0.89
N LYS A 516 34.94 23.50 -0.34
CA LYS A 516 33.93 22.48 -0.63
C LYS A 516 34.24 21.10 -0.03
N GLU A 517 35.49 20.69 0.02
CA GLU A 517 35.90 19.42 0.61
C GLU A 517 35.91 19.46 2.14
N GLU A 518 36.31 20.58 2.76
CA GLU A 518 36.25 20.76 4.21
C GLU A 518 34.81 20.84 4.75
N VAL A 519 33.89 21.50 4.05
CA VAL A 519 32.45 21.54 4.40
C VAL A 519 31.83 20.16 4.28
N LYS A 520 32.21 19.37 3.26
CA LYS A 520 31.66 18.02 3.04
C LYS A 520 32.14 17.01 4.10
N ALA A 521 33.37 17.12 4.61
CA ALA A 521 33.92 16.22 5.63
C ALA A 521 33.30 16.44 7.03
N PHE A 522 32.84 17.65 7.32
CA PHE A 522 32.28 18.02 8.64
C PHE A 522 30.75 17.75 8.76
N ASP A 523 30.08 17.44 7.68
CA ASP A 523 28.61 17.48 7.57
C ASP A 523 27.93 16.10 7.58
N SER A 524 28.67 15.00 7.50
CA SER A 524 28.07 13.65 7.46
C SER A 524 28.01 13.03 8.85
N PRO A 525 26.79 12.66 9.35
CA PRO A 525 26.66 12.01 10.65
C PRO A 525 27.23 10.59 10.62
N LEU A 526 27.61 10.12 11.79
CA LEU A 526 27.85 8.71 12.05
C LEU A 526 26.54 8.03 12.50
N PHE A 527 26.41 6.74 12.23
CA PHE A 527 25.25 5.95 12.59
C PHE A 527 25.63 4.75 13.45
N LEU A 528 24.82 4.42 14.44
CA LEU A 528 24.99 3.25 15.30
C LEU A 528 23.70 2.42 15.32
N LEU A 529 23.82 1.16 14.96
CA LEU A 529 22.80 0.12 15.11
C LEU A 529 23.19 -0.78 16.28
N ALA A 530 22.66 -0.50 17.48
CA ALA A 530 22.96 -1.28 18.68
C ALA A 530 22.08 -2.54 18.74
N ASN A 531 22.69 -3.72 18.72
CA ASN A 531 21.97 -4.99 18.67
C ASN A 531 21.15 -5.24 19.94
N GLN A 532 19.84 -5.47 19.78
CA GLN A 532 18.92 -5.81 20.85
C GLN A 532 18.25 -7.19 20.63
N ARG A 533 18.69 -7.94 19.62
CA ARG A 533 17.98 -9.11 19.11
C ARG A 533 18.03 -10.33 20.03
N ARG A 534 19.16 -10.57 20.72
CA ARG A 534 19.42 -11.78 21.50
C ARG A 534 19.55 -11.57 23.00
N ASP A 535 20.05 -10.41 23.42
CA ASP A 535 20.68 -10.25 24.72
C ASP A 535 20.04 -9.14 25.58
N GLY A 536 18.92 -8.58 25.13
CA GLY A 536 18.16 -7.60 25.88
C GLY A 536 18.65 -6.15 25.76
N PRO A 537 17.97 -5.20 26.41
CA PRO A 537 18.27 -3.76 26.28
C PRO A 537 19.60 -3.34 26.90
N GLU A 538 20.14 -4.08 27.89
CA GLU A 538 21.38 -3.73 28.59
C GLU A 538 22.60 -3.81 27.67
N ILE A 539 22.62 -4.75 26.71
CA ILE A 539 23.72 -4.89 25.77
C ILE A 539 23.73 -3.74 24.76
N ALA A 540 22.56 -3.32 24.29
CA ALA A 540 22.47 -2.17 23.40
C ALA A 540 22.98 -0.89 24.09
N ALA A 541 22.70 -0.70 25.38
CA ALA A 541 23.23 0.40 26.18
C ALA A 541 24.77 0.32 26.33
N GLY A 542 25.28 -0.88 26.65
CA GLY A 542 26.75 -1.10 26.74
C GLY A 542 27.47 -0.91 25.41
N THR A 543 26.83 -1.28 24.27
CA THR A 543 27.35 -1.01 22.92
C THR A 543 27.43 0.50 22.65
N LEU A 544 26.43 1.26 23.05
CA LEU A 544 26.41 2.71 22.93
C LEU A 544 27.55 3.33 23.75
N ASP A 545 27.72 2.94 25.02
CA ASP A 545 28.77 3.44 25.90
C ASP A 545 30.17 3.16 25.34
N LYS A 546 30.38 1.94 24.87
CA LYS A 546 31.64 1.55 24.23
C LYS A 546 31.93 2.39 22.98
N THR A 547 30.92 2.62 22.15
CA THR A 547 31.07 3.41 20.92
C THR A 547 31.38 4.87 21.26
N LEU A 548 30.67 5.45 22.22
CA LEU A 548 30.89 6.82 22.65
C LEU A 548 32.30 7.04 23.25
N SER A 549 32.88 6.04 23.91
CA SER A 549 34.25 6.12 24.46
C SER A 549 35.35 6.11 23.37
N GLN A 550 34.98 5.71 22.13
CA GLN A 550 35.91 5.63 20.99
C GLN A 550 35.82 6.84 20.06
N LEU A 551 34.82 7.69 20.23
CA LEU A 551 34.58 8.84 19.35
C LEU A 551 35.21 10.12 19.91
N GLU A 552 35.67 10.96 18.98
CA GLU A 552 36.20 12.28 19.32
C GLU A 552 35.14 13.21 19.88
N ARG A 553 35.54 14.11 20.78
CA ARG A 553 34.67 15.09 21.42
C ARG A 553 35.08 16.52 21.02
N PRO A 554 34.14 17.48 20.93
CA PRO A 554 32.71 17.38 21.27
C PRO A 554 31.90 16.68 20.19
N LEU A 555 30.81 16.02 20.58
CA LEU A 555 29.85 15.44 19.65
C LEU A 555 28.42 15.52 20.20
N ASP A 556 27.42 15.55 19.31
CA ASP A 556 26.02 15.46 19.65
C ASP A 556 25.50 14.06 19.36
N LEU A 557 24.89 13.43 20.37
CA LEU A 557 24.27 12.13 20.28
C LEU A 557 22.77 12.28 20.12
N TRP A 558 22.24 11.73 19.04
CA TRP A 558 20.80 11.60 18.78
C TRP A 558 20.38 10.14 18.97
N LEU A 559 19.67 9.87 20.08
CA LEU A 559 19.02 8.58 20.28
C LEU A 559 17.69 8.60 19.56
N VAL A 560 17.56 7.87 18.47
CA VAL A 560 16.35 7.83 17.64
C VAL A 560 15.74 6.44 17.71
N ASN A 561 14.50 6.30 18.19
CA ASN A 561 13.86 5.01 18.44
C ASN A 561 14.74 4.04 19.26
N PHE A 562 15.54 4.57 20.16
CA PHE A 562 16.49 3.81 20.98
C PHE A 562 15.75 3.24 22.20
N ARG A 563 15.42 1.96 22.17
CA ARG A 563 14.54 1.29 23.14
C ARG A 563 15.31 0.59 24.27
N ALA A 564 16.44 1.14 24.69
CA ALA A 564 17.21 0.65 25.83
C ALA A 564 17.41 1.80 26.84
N PRO A 565 17.40 1.52 28.15
CA PRO A 565 17.70 2.53 29.14
C PRO A 565 19.18 2.92 29.03
N VAL A 566 19.47 4.22 29.05
CA VAL A 566 20.84 4.74 28.97
C VAL A 566 21.14 5.59 30.21
N ASN A 567 22.40 5.51 30.70
CA ASN A 567 22.94 6.42 31.67
C ASN A 567 24.27 6.98 31.09
N LEU A 568 24.22 8.23 30.65
CA LEU A 568 25.33 8.89 29.93
C LEU A 568 26.08 9.92 30.76
N GLU A 569 25.79 9.99 32.08
CA GLU A 569 26.51 10.91 32.98
C GLU A 569 28.02 10.60 33.04
N ALA A 570 28.37 9.32 33.10
CA ALA A 570 29.75 8.86 33.07
C ALA A 570 30.49 9.19 31.75
N GLN A 571 29.74 9.48 30.70
CA GLN A 571 30.25 9.86 29.38
C GLN A 571 30.33 11.39 29.18
N ASN A 572 30.11 12.21 30.21
CA ASN A 572 30.04 13.67 30.14
C ASN A 572 29.02 14.17 29.07
N CYS A 573 27.92 13.45 28.90
CA CYS A 573 26.84 13.82 27.98
C CYS A 573 25.66 14.41 28.79
N GLN A 574 25.25 15.62 28.44
CA GLN A 574 24.13 16.32 29.04
C GLN A 574 22.94 16.31 28.09
N VAL A 575 21.74 16.03 28.59
CA VAL A 575 20.53 16.04 27.79
C VAL A 575 20.21 17.48 27.35
N GLU A 576 19.75 17.63 26.11
CA GLU A 576 19.21 18.91 25.61
C GLU A 576 17.97 19.30 26.44
N SER A 577 18.03 20.51 27.01
CA SER A 577 17.01 21.02 27.92
C SER A 577 15.83 21.70 27.21
N ARG A 578 15.99 22.06 25.94
CA ARG A 578 14.93 22.68 25.14
C ARG A 578 13.92 21.64 24.71
N GLU A 579 12.65 22.00 24.77
CA GLU A 579 11.60 21.17 24.17
C GLU A 579 11.70 21.24 22.65
N LEU A 580 11.95 20.09 22.02
CA LEU A 580 12.06 19.97 20.58
C LEU A 580 10.76 19.45 19.97
N PRO A 581 10.44 19.78 18.69
CA PRO A 581 9.21 19.35 18.04
C PRO A 581 9.11 17.83 17.93
N ALA A 582 7.95 17.24 18.21
CA ALA A 582 7.70 15.82 17.93
C ALA A 582 7.70 15.55 16.40
N VAL A 583 8.29 14.41 16.01
CA VAL A 583 8.34 13.97 14.61
C VAL A 583 7.72 12.58 14.50
N ASP A 584 6.69 12.45 13.65
CA ASP A 584 6.05 11.16 13.43
C ASP A 584 7.07 10.11 12.93
N GLY A 585 7.00 8.92 13.51
CA GLY A 585 7.90 7.81 13.21
C GLY A 585 9.24 7.84 13.93
N TYR A 586 9.61 8.94 14.58
CA TYR A 586 10.87 9.10 15.26
C TYR A 586 10.69 9.65 16.69
N GLU A 587 10.73 8.76 17.66
CA GLU A 587 10.96 9.15 19.06
C GLU A 587 12.45 9.47 19.23
N TYR A 588 12.81 10.68 19.67
CA TYR A 588 14.23 11.02 19.80
C TYR A 588 14.54 11.79 21.08
N GLN A 589 15.79 11.63 21.53
CA GLN A 589 16.40 12.35 22.64
C GLN A 589 17.80 12.79 22.23
N VAL A 590 18.18 14.01 22.62
CA VAL A 590 19.46 14.62 22.22
C VAL A 590 20.35 14.80 23.45
N TYR A 591 21.62 14.48 23.29
CA TYR A 591 22.66 14.68 24.30
C TYR A 591 23.85 15.42 23.71
N HIS A 592 24.35 16.39 24.42
CA HIS A 592 25.58 17.11 24.11
C HIS A 592 26.75 16.54 24.92
N CYS A 593 27.69 15.91 24.24
CA CYS A 593 28.81 15.22 24.85
C CYS A 593 30.10 16.09 24.75
N SER A 594 30.54 16.66 25.88
CA SER A 594 31.66 17.56 25.95
C SER A 594 33.03 16.82 25.98
N ARG A 595 34.10 17.54 25.73
CA ARG A 595 35.44 17.06 26.04
C ARG A 595 35.56 16.90 27.57
N SER A 596 36.17 15.78 28.03
CA SER A 596 36.52 15.53 29.43
C SER A 596 37.61 16.46 29.93
#